data_a8fce7d842dd5fb13eff2c1d1af73fbe
#
_entry.id   a8fce7d842dd5fb13eff2c1d1af73fbe
#
_cell.length_a   1.000
_cell.length_b   1.000
_cell.length_c   1.000
_cell.angle_alpha   90.00
_cell.angle_beta   90.00
_cell.angle_gamma   90.00
#
_symmetry.space_group_name_H-M   'P 1'
#
loop_
_entity.id
_entity.type
_entity.pdbx_description
1 polymer ?
#
loop_
_entity_poly.entity_id
_entity_poly.type
_entity_poly.pdbx_seq_one_letter_code
_entity_poly.pdbx_strand_id
1 'polypeptide(L)'
;MRHYVIPFFIPEFGCPHRCIYCNQHAITGSTPVSPLPEVDLKISQYLESMPKSPKSVEVAFFGGNFTGLALQEQKEYLQKAEKWIDKGAINGIRISTRPDYITPAVLQGLKKHGVKTIELGVQSMDDEVLRLSGRGHNARHVEEASKLILESGFRLCLQMMTGLPGDSMEKTMFTAQRIVDLGAVETRIYPVLVIRDTPLANMFEQGKYVPLSMPETIERCKNLVLFFEANSVKVLRLGLHPSEGICAGHDLIAGPFHPALRELVNTAIWKEILEKHLKYDGALKLIIEAAPNQLQSVIGHKQSNKKYFLQYFKQVEIKINKALHGREFRIDYC
;
A
#
# COMPACT_ATOMS: atom_id res chain seq x y z
N MET A 1 -2.72 20.43 1.20
CA MET A 1 -1.67 20.30 0.16
C MET A 1 -1.74 18.88 -0.42
N ARG A 2 -1.79 18.72 -1.76
CA ARG A 2 -1.76 17.39 -2.39
C ARG A 2 -0.35 16.83 -2.37
N HIS A 3 -0.22 15.52 -2.10
CA HIS A 3 1.05 14.80 -2.08
C HIS A 3 1.14 13.89 -3.31
N TYR A 4 2.25 13.98 -4.02
CA TYR A 4 2.55 13.20 -5.23
C TYR A 4 3.84 12.41 -5.03
N VAL A 5 3.90 11.24 -5.63
CA VAL A 5 5.09 10.38 -5.62
C VAL A 5 5.46 10.03 -7.05
N ILE A 6 6.70 10.30 -7.43
CA ILE A 6 7.28 9.91 -8.73
C ILE A 6 7.99 8.57 -8.53
N PRO A 7 7.44 7.44 -9.01
CA PRO A 7 7.98 6.13 -8.72
C PRO A 7 9.06 5.72 -9.71
N PHE A 8 10.14 5.16 -9.19
CA PHE A 8 11.17 4.43 -9.93
C PHE A 8 11.26 3.03 -9.35
N PHE A 9 11.11 2.02 -10.18
CA PHE A 9 11.29 0.64 -9.76
C PHE A 9 12.75 0.24 -9.91
N ILE A 10 13.38 -0.08 -8.78
CA ILE A 10 14.74 -0.59 -8.73
C ILE A 10 14.68 -2.10 -8.95
N PRO A 11 15.48 -2.65 -9.87
CA PRO A 11 15.56 -4.09 -10.06
C PRO A 11 15.93 -4.85 -8.78
N GLU A 12 15.57 -6.13 -8.71
CA GLU A 12 15.76 -6.98 -7.51
C GLU A 12 17.23 -7.33 -7.19
N PHE A 13 18.21 -6.74 -7.89
CA PHE A 13 19.65 -7.02 -7.70
C PHE A 13 20.16 -6.80 -6.27
N GLY A 14 19.47 -5.96 -5.48
CA GLY A 14 19.79 -5.76 -4.07
C GLY A 14 19.17 -6.77 -3.11
N CYS A 15 18.44 -7.80 -3.58
CA CYS A 15 17.78 -8.77 -2.71
C CYS A 15 18.65 -10.01 -2.51
N PRO A 16 19.09 -10.32 -1.26
CA PRO A 16 19.93 -11.49 -0.96
C PRO A 16 19.13 -12.80 -0.95
N HIS A 17 17.80 -12.72 -0.77
CA HIS A 17 16.90 -13.85 -0.67
C HIS A 17 15.75 -13.72 -1.63
N ARG A 18 15.35 -14.83 -2.24
CA ARG A 18 14.13 -14.93 -3.03
C ARG A 18 12.96 -15.31 -2.12
N CYS A 19 12.11 -14.34 -1.76
CA CYS A 19 10.87 -14.63 -1.06
C CYS A 19 9.99 -15.54 -1.91
N ILE A 20 9.29 -16.50 -1.29
CA ILE A 20 8.56 -17.54 -2.02
C ILE A 20 7.43 -17.01 -2.93
N TYR A 21 6.94 -15.82 -2.68
CA TYR A 21 5.84 -15.15 -3.41
C TYR A 21 6.33 -14.11 -4.43
N CYS A 22 7.65 -13.87 -4.53
CA CYS A 22 8.16 -12.70 -5.24
C CYS A 22 8.70 -13.08 -6.63
N ASN A 23 8.11 -12.44 -7.64
CA ASN A 23 8.62 -12.35 -8.99
C ASN A 23 8.45 -10.90 -9.45
N GLN A 24 9.50 -10.08 -9.27
CA GLN A 24 9.40 -8.65 -9.55
C GLN A 24 9.21 -8.34 -11.03
N HIS A 25 9.72 -9.16 -11.93
CA HIS A 25 9.53 -8.99 -13.37
C HIS A 25 8.05 -9.08 -13.73
N ALA A 26 7.36 -10.12 -13.26
CA ALA A 26 5.94 -10.30 -13.45
C ALA A 26 5.12 -9.18 -12.78
N ILE A 27 5.52 -8.76 -11.57
CA ILE A 27 4.81 -7.72 -10.80
C ILE A 27 4.93 -6.34 -11.44
N THR A 28 6.09 -5.97 -11.96
CA THR A 28 6.34 -4.62 -12.52
C THR A 28 6.07 -4.54 -14.03
N GLY A 29 6.05 -5.68 -14.72
CA GLY A 29 5.95 -5.73 -16.18
C GLY A 29 7.19 -5.16 -16.90
N SER A 30 8.29 -4.93 -16.16
CA SER A 30 9.51 -4.32 -16.69
C SER A 30 10.66 -5.34 -16.71
N THR A 31 11.48 -5.25 -17.76
CA THR A 31 12.77 -5.94 -17.80
C THR A 31 13.70 -5.39 -16.71
N PRO A 32 14.67 -6.17 -16.19
CA PRO A 32 15.58 -5.74 -15.14
C PRO A 32 16.62 -4.74 -15.65
N VAL A 33 16.17 -3.64 -16.20
CA VAL A 33 17.03 -2.54 -16.63
C VAL A 33 17.03 -1.47 -15.54
N SER A 34 18.23 -1.02 -15.17
CA SER A 34 18.37 0.08 -14.22
C SER A 34 17.68 1.33 -14.76
N PRO A 35 16.71 1.95 -14.02
CA PRO A 35 16.06 3.18 -14.46
C PRO A 35 16.98 4.41 -14.31
N LEU A 36 18.22 4.24 -13.87
CA LEU A 36 19.16 5.33 -13.61
C LEU A 36 19.35 6.31 -14.76
N PRO A 37 19.48 5.90 -16.03
CA PRO A 37 19.61 6.84 -17.16
C PRO A 37 18.39 7.74 -17.33
N GLU A 38 17.19 7.26 -17.00
CA GLU A 38 15.91 7.91 -17.27
C GLU A 38 15.40 8.77 -16.11
N VAL A 39 16.09 8.77 -14.95
CA VAL A 39 15.61 9.44 -13.72
C VAL A 39 15.28 10.91 -13.98
N ASP A 40 16.19 11.67 -14.57
CA ASP A 40 16.01 13.11 -14.81
C ASP A 40 14.86 13.39 -15.78
N LEU A 41 14.78 12.65 -16.88
CA LEU A 41 13.72 12.80 -17.88
C LEU A 41 12.34 12.50 -17.27
N LYS A 42 12.24 11.40 -16.55
CA LYS A 42 10.98 10.97 -15.93
C LYS A 42 10.51 11.96 -14.84
N ILE A 43 11.43 12.50 -14.03
CA ILE A 43 11.08 13.54 -13.04
C ILE A 43 10.52 14.76 -13.77
N SER A 44 11.18 15.26 -14.83
CA SER A 44 10.70 16.40 -15.61
C SER A 44 9.29 16.18 -16.16
N GLN A 45 9.05 15.05 -16.83
CA GLN A 45 7.75 14.69 -17.40
C GLN A 45 6.63 14.65 -16.34
N TYR A 46 6.90 14.06 -15.18
CA TYR A 46 5.92 14.03 -14.10
C TYR A 46 5.62 15.44 -13.57
N LEU A 47 6.64 16.26 -13.35
CA LEU A 47 6.46 17.62 -12.86
C LEU A 47 5.66 18.49 -13.83
N GLU A 48 5.89 18.35 -15.14
CA GLU A 48 5.15 19.04 -16.20
C GLU A 48 3.67 18.62 -16.23
N SER A 49 3.38 17.34 -15.98
CA SER A 49 2.01 16.81 -15.96
C SER A 49 1.21 17.17 -14.69
N MET A 50 1.88 17.64 -13.64
CA MET A 50 1.24 17.93 -12.35
C MET A 50 0.56 19.30 -12.34
N PRO A 51 -0.56 19.45 -11.59
CA PRO A 51 -1.19 20.76 -11.41
C PRO A 51 -0.23 21.80 -10.81
N LYS A 52 -0.38 23.06 -11.21
CA LYS A 52 0.40 24.19 -10.66
C LYS A 52 0.04 24.58 -9.23
N SER A 53 -1.03 23.97 -8.64
CA SER A 53 -1.45 24.23 -7.25
C SER A 53 -0.39 23.77 -6.23
N PRO A 54 -0.38 24.34 -5.00
CA PRO A 54 0.55 23.93 -3.96
C PRO A 54 0.51 22.41 -3.73
N LYS A 55 1.67 21.77 -3.84
CA LYS A 55 1.85 20.33 -3.77
C LYS A 55 3.13 19.97 -3.04
N SER A 56 3.16 18.77 -2.48
CA SER A 56 4.38 18.11 -2.02
C SER A 56 4.71 16.97 -2.99
N VAL A 57 5.94 16.90 -3.44
CA VAL A 57 6.40 15.88 -4.39
C VAL A 57 7.58 15.14 -3.80
N GLU A 58 7.51 13.81 -3.76
CA GLU A 58 8.63 12.94 -3.41
C GLU A 58 9.03 12.08 -4.63
N VAL A 59 10.32 11.90 -4.84
CA VAL A 59 10.85 10.84 -5.70
C VAL A 59 10.95 9.57 -4.86
N ALA A 60 10.47 8.45 -5.38
CA ALA A 60 10.47 7.19 -4.65
C ALA A 60 11.18 6.09 -5.43
N PHE A 61 12.17 5.48 -4.81
CA PHE A 61 12.85 4.29 -5.29
C PHE A 61 12.23 3.06 -4.66
N PHE A 62 11.39 2.36 -5.41
CA PHE A 62 10.64 1.18 -5.01
C PHE A 62 11.18 -0.09 -5.66
N GLY A 63 10.64 -1.22 -5.30
CA GLY A 63 10.94 -2.53 -5.87
C GLY A 63 11.75 -3.39 -4.92
N GLY A 64 12.97 -3.76 -5.29
CA GLY A 64 13.82 -4.64 -4.51
C GLY A 64 14.25 -4.07 -3.16
N ASN A 65 15.51 -4.16 -2.88
CA ASN A 65 16.12 -3.70 -1.65
C ASN A 65 17.11 -2.57 -1.97
N PHE A 66 16.68 -1.31 -1.85
CA PHE A 66 17.50 -0.16 -2.24
C PHE A 66 18.86 -0.15 -1.53
N THR A 67 18.89 -0.37 -0.21
CA THR A 67 20.13 -0.37 0.58
C THR A 67 20.97 -1.64 0.41
N GLY A 68 20.47 -2.61 -0.35
CA GLY A 68 21.22 -3.80 -0.79
C GLY A 68 21.93 -3.63 -2.13
N LEU A 69 21.71 -2.52 -2.84
CA LEU A 69 22.50 -2.17 -4.03
C LEU A 69 23.95 -1.82 -3.65
N ALA A 70 24.87 -1.87 -4.61
CA ALA A 70 26.22 -1.37 -4.39
C ALA A 70 26.19 0.12 -3.96
N LEU A 71 27.06 0.49 -3.01
CA LEU A 71 27.09 1.86 -2.45
C LEU A 71 27.20 2.95 -3.54
N GLN A 72 28.00 2.67 -4.58
CA GLN A 72 28.15 3.60 -5.70
C GLN A 72 26.84 3.80 -6.46
N GLU A 73 26.10 2.72 -6.71
CA GLU A 73 24.80 2.76 -7.40
C GLU A 73 23.74 3.48 -6.56
N GLN A 74 23.67 3.19 -5.24
CA GLN A 74 22.80 3.96 -4.32
C GLN A 74 23.08 5.46 -4.42
N LYS A 75 24.34 5.85 -4.39
CA LYS A 75 24.77 7.24 -4.47
C LYS A 75 24.36 7.90 -5.79
N GLU A 76 24.48 7.21 -6.91
CA GLU A 76 24.10 7.73 -8.23
C GLU A 76 22.60 8.01 -8.32
N TYR A 77 21.74 7.10 -7.83
CA TYR A 77 20.29 7.33 -7.75
C TYR A 77 19.96 8.54 -6.88
N LEU A 78 20.56 8.59 -5.69
CA LEU A 78 20.29 9.66 -4.74
C LEU A 78 20.75 11.03 -5.27
N GLN A 79 21.93 11.12 -5.85
CA GLN A 79 22.46 12.36 -6.43
C GLN A 79 21.61 12.90 -7.59
N LYS A 80 21.03 12.02 -8.42
CA LYS A 80 20.09 12.46 -9.46
C LYS A 80 18.84 13.11 -8.87
N ALA A 81 18.24 12.52 -7.84
CA ALA A 81 17.07 13.08 -7.19
C ALA A 81 17.41 14.35 -6.36
N GLU A 82 18.57 14.39 -5.71
CA GLU A 82 19.06 15.53 -4.90
C GLU A 82 19.11 16.83 -5.71
N LYS A 83 19.58 16.79 -6.97
CA LYS A 83 19.57 17.95 -7.89
C LYS A 83 18.19 18.59 -8.03
N TRP A 84 17.11 17.81 -7.93
CA TRP A 84 15.75 18.31 -8.01
C TRP A 84 15.23 18.85 -6.67
N ILE A 85 15.78 18.37 -5.55
CA ILE A 85 15.59 18.98 -4.24
C ILE A 85 16.22 20.36 -4.20
N ASP A 86 17.48 20.49 -4.67
CA ASP A 86 18.23 21.76 -4.70
C ASP A 86 17.55 22.82 -5.58
N LYS A 87 16.88 22.39 -6.66
CA LYS A 87 16.04 23.26 -7.48
C LYS A 87 14.68 23.62 -6.84
N GLY A 88 14.35 23.07 -5.67
CA GLY A 88 13.05 23.26 -5.02
C GLY A 88 11.88 22.60 -5.77
N ALA A 89 12.14 21.72 -6.73
CA ALA A 89 11.12 21.08 -7.57
C ALA A 89 10.48 19.86 -6.88
N ILE A 90 11.21 19.18 -6.00
CA ILE A 90 10.72 18.09 -5.17
C ILE A 90 11.06 18.35 -3.69
N ASN A 91 10.32 17.71 -2.78
CA ASN A 91 10.43 17.96 -1.34
C ASN A 91 11.33 16.95 -0.62
N GLY A 92 11.63 15.81 -1.25
CA GLY A 92 12.45 14.77 -0.65
C GLY A 92 12.45 13.48 -1.44
N ILE A 93 13.17 12.51 -0.90
CA ILE A 93 13.31 11.17 -1.46
C ILE A 93 12.71 10.16 -0.49
N ARG A 94 12.07 9.16 -1.05
CA ARG A 94 11.54 7.98 -0.37
C ARG A 94 12.24 6.73 -0.91
N ILE A 95 12.61 5.80 -0.04
CA ILE A 95 13.20 4.53 -0.46
C ILE A 95 12.45 3.35 0.14
N SER A 96 12.43 2.22 -0.57
CA SER A 96 11.96 0.94 -0.03
C SER A 96 13.14 0.01 0.18
N THR A 97 13.18 -0.62 1.35
CA THR A 97 14.29 -1.51 1.70
C THR A 97 13.86 -2.60 2.69
N ARG A 98 14.78 -3.52 2.97
CA ARG A 98 14.63 -4.60 3.96
C ARG A 98 15.08 -4.12 5.35
N PRO A 99 14.44 -4.60 6.44
CA PRO A 99 14.82 -4.20 7.79
C PRO A 99 16.24 -4.63 8.17
N ASP A 100 16.70 -5.80 7.72
CA ASP A 100 18.03 -6.36 7.98
C ASP A 100 19.18 -5.63 7.25
N TYR A 101 18.87 -4.57 6.47
CA TYR A 101 19.85 -3.72 5.78
C TYR A 101 19.93 -2.30 6.37
N ILE A 102 19.29 -2.05 7.50
CA ILE A 102 19.34 -0.76 8.18
C ILE A 102 20.45 -0.76 9.22
N THR A 103 21.38 0.17 9.05
CA THR A 103 22.48 0.43 10.00
C THR A 103 22.64 1.94 10.20
N PRO A 104 23.29 2.39 11.30
CA PRO A 104 23.56 3.82 11.51
C PRO A 104 24.33 4.46 10.34
N ALA A 105 25.29 3.76 9.77
CA ALA A 105 26.08 4.27 8.64
C ALA A 105 25.22 4.45 7.37
N VAL A 106 24.35 3.48 7.07
CA VAL A 106 23.37 3.59 5.97
C VAL A 106 22.46 4.80 6.16
N LEU A 107 21.88 4.95 7.35
CA LEU A 107 20.97 6.07 7.66
C LEU A 107 21.68 7.43 7.54
N GLN A 108 22.93 7.54 7.98
CA GLN A 108 23.72 8.74 7.82
C GLN A 108 23.94 9.08 6.33
N GLY A 109 24.23 8.09 5.50
CA GLY A 109 24.36 8.25 4.05
C GLY A 109 23.07 8.73 3.40
N LEU A 110 21.94 8.08 3.70
CA LEU A 110 20.62 8.44 3.19
C LEU A 110 20.22 9.87 3.57
N LYS A 111 20.49 10.28 4.81
CA LYS A 111 20.17 11.62 5.33
C LYS A 111 20.90 12.73 4.57
N LYS A 112 22.16 12.52 4.22
CA LYS A 112 22.99 13.48 3.47
C LYS A 112 22.40 13.81 2.10
N HIS A 113 21.72 12.85 1.47
CA HIS A 113 21.14 13.01 0.13
C HIS A 113 19.63 13.36 0.13
N GLY A 114 19.09 13.85 1.25
CA GLY A 114 17.71 14.35 1.29
C GLY A 114 16.62 13.27 1.33
N VAL A 115 16.95 12.02 1.70
CA VAL A 115 15.92 11.01 2.01
C VAL A 115 15.11 11.49 3.21
N LYS A 116 13.79 11.42 3.10
CA LYS A 116 12.83 11.83 4.15
C LYS A 116 12.03 10.65 4.70
N THR A 117 11.75 9.67 3.87
CA THR A 117 10.88 8.53 4.21
C THR A 117 11.57 7.21 3.87
N ILE A 118 11.55 6.29 4.81
CA ILE A 118 12.03 4.91 4.63
C ILE A 118 10.84 3.97 4.76
N GLU A 119 10.60 3.16 3.72
CA GLU A 119 9.59 2.11 3.70
C GLU A 119 10.28 0.76 3.95
N LEU A 120 9.93 0.08 5.03
CA LEU A 120 10.42 -1.26 5.32
C LEU A 120 9.44 -2.32 4.84
N GLY A 121 9.96 -3.29 4.10
CA GLY A 121 9.23 -4.50 3.71
C GLY A 121 9.13 -5.48 4.87
N VAL A 122 8.25 -5.23 5.83
CA VAL A 122 8.02 -6.06 7.02
C VAL A 122 7.35 -7.38 6.64
N GLN A 123 6.26 -7.29 5.93
CA GLN A 123 5.34 -8.33 5.47
C GLN A 123 4.52 -8.95 6.61
N SER A 124 5.14 -9.44 7.69
CA SER A 124 4.50 -9.94 8.91
C SER A 124 5.38 -9.62 10.13
N MET A 125 4.78 -9.60 11.32
CA MET A 125 5.49 -9.57 12.60
C MET A 125 5.40 -10.91 13.34
N ASP A 126 4.88 -11.93 12.69
CA ASP A 126 4.91 -13.32 13.15
C ASP A 126 6.09 -14.04 12.51
N ASP A 127 7.02 -14.55 13.35
CA ASP A 127 8.27 -15.14 12.88
C ASP A 127 8.06 -16.46 12.12
N GLU A 128 7.00 -17.21 12.42
CA GLU A 128 6.66 -18.41 11.64
C GLU A 128 6.20 -18.06 10.23
N VAL A 129 5.34 -17.06 10.08
CA VAL A 129 4.91 -16.54 8.78
C VAL A 129 6.10 -16.02 7.97
N LEU A 130 7.01 -15.29 8.60
CA LEU A 130 8.24 -14.80 7.96
C LEU A 130 9.13 -15.95 7.49
N ARG A 131 9.32 -16.98 8.31
CA ARG A 131 10.10 -18.18 8.00
C ARG A 131 9.48 -18.97 6.85
N LEU A 132 8.18 -19.22 6.91
CA LEU A 132 7.45 -19.93 5.85
C LEU A 132 7.45 -19.16 4.52
N SER A 133 7.53 -17.84 4.58
CA SER A 133 7.59 -16.96 3.40
C SER A 133 8.98 -16.76 2.83
N GLY A 134 10.02 -17.36 3.43
CA GLY A 134 11.41 -17.22 2.96
C GLY A 134 11.94 -15.79 3.05
N ARG A 135 11.49 -15.00 4.08
CA ARG A 135 11.87 -13.58 4.18
C ARG A 135 13.33 -13.34 4.55
N GLY A 136 13.96 -14.27 5.28
CA GLY A 136 15.36 -14.18 5.73
C GLY A 136 15.60 -13.16 6.86
N HIS A 137 14.59 -12.41 7.29
CA HIS A 137 14.60 -11.59 8.51
C HIS A 137 13.45 -12.01 9.46
N ASN A 138 13.49 -11.58 10.68
CA ASN A 138 12.49 -11.83 11.72
C ASN A 138 11.93 -10.50 12.28
N ALA A 139 10.97 -10.59 13.20
CA ALA A 139 10.32 -9.43 13.82
C ALA A 139 11.30 -8.50 14.53
N ARG A 140 12.32 -9.07 15.20
CA ARG A 140 13.34 -8.28 15.91
C ARG A 140 14.13 -7.35 14.96
N HIS A 141 14.49 -7.80 13.76
CA HIS A 141 15.13 -6.93 12.76
C HIS A 141 14.22 -5.73 12.40
N VAL A 142 12.91 -5.94 12.33
CA VAL A 142 11.96 -4.84 12.06
C VAL A 142 11.93 -3.84 13.22
N GLU A 143 11.90 -4.32 14.45
CA GLU A 143 11.90 -3.49 15.66
C GLU A 143 13.16 -2.64 15.76
N GLU A 144 14.32 -3.25 15.61
CA GLU A 144 15.62 -2.58 15.66
C GLU A 144 15.78 -1.55 14.54
N ALA A 145 15.39 -1.91 13.30
CA ALA A 145 15.43 -0.99 12.16
C ALA A 145 14.46 0.19 12.33
N SER A 146 13.23 -0.06 12.78
CA SER A 146 12.22 0.99 13.01
C SER A 146 12.70 2.01 14.04
N LYS A 147 13.26 1.53 15.14
CA LYS A 147 13.85 2.39 16.19
C LYS A 147 14.97 3.27 15.61
N LEU A 148 15.94 2.69 14.93
CA LEU A 148 17.06 3.43 14.32
C LEU A 148 16.58 4.48 13.30
N ILE A 149 15.58 4.16 12.48
CA ILE A 149 15.00 5.06 11.48
C ILE A 149 14.36 6.28 12.16
N LEU A 150 13.55 6.06 13.20
CA LEU A 150 12.87 7.15 13.94
C LEU A 150 13.86 8.01 14.72
N GLU A 151 14.83 7.41 15.43
CA GLU A 151 15.88 8.13 16.15
C GLU A 151 16.76 8.97 15.21
N SER A 152 16.93 8.53 13.95
CA SER A 152 17.62 9.29 12.92
C SER A 152 16.77 10.40 12.28
N GLY A 153 15.51 10.55 12.67
CA GLY A 153 14.60 11.61 12.23
C GLY A 153 13.96 11.40 10.86
N PHE A 154 13.89 10.16 10.37
CA PHE A 154 13.15 9.81 9.16
C PHE A 154 11.68 9.52 9.46
N ARG A 155 10.84 9.66 8.45
CA ARG A 155 9.47 9.14 8.48
C ARG A 155 9.50 7.64 8.21
N LEU A 156 8.79 6.88 9.03
CA LEU A 156 8.70 5.43 8.93
C LEU A 156 7.40 5.02 8.22
N CYS A 157 7.54 4.20 7.17
CA CYS A 157 6.46 3.49 6.54
C CYS A 157 6.71 1.98 6.64
N LEU A 158 5.75 1.21 7.13
CA LEU A 158 5.87 -0.24 7.26
C LEU A 158 4.89 -0.94 6.33
N GLN A 159 5.42 -1.71 5.37
CA GLN A 159 4.63 -2.47 4.41
C GLN A 159 4.32 -3.85 4.95
N MET A 160 3.04 -4.25 4.94
CA MET A 160 2.60 -5.58 5.34
C MET A 160 1.92 -6.35 4.21
N MET A 161 1.90 -7.66 4.35
CA MET A 161 1.13 -8.56 3.50
C MET A 161 0.11 -9.33 4.35
N THR A 162 -0.97 -9.80 3.73
CA THR A 162 -1.96 -10.68 4.35
C THR A 162 -2.24 -11.86 3.45
N GLY A 163 -2.44 -13.04 4.06
CA GLY A 163 -2.63 -14.31 3.34
C GLY A 163 -1.33 -15.03 2.98
N LEU A 164 -0.20 -14.70 3.61
CA LEU A 164 1.05 -15.47 3.49
C LEU A 164 0.87 -16.90 4.05
N PRO A 165 1.70 -17.88 3.65
CA PRO A 165 1.68 -19.20 4.27
C PRO A 165 1.80 -19.12 5.80
N GLY A 166 0.89 -19.81 6.50
CA GLY A 166 0.80 -19.77 7.95
C GLY A 166 0.15 -18.51 8.55
N ASP A 167 -0.31 -17.56 7.72
CA ASP A 167 -1.02 -16.38 8.19
C ASP A 167 -2.47 -16.68 8.57
N SER A 168 -3.00 -15.92 9.53
CA SER A 168 -4.38 -15.91 9.97
C SER A 168 -4.88 -14.48 10.14
N MET A 169 -6.17 -14.28 10.37
CA MET A 169 -6.70 -12.96 10.72
C MET A 169 -6.04 -12.40 11.99
N GLU A 170 -5.82 -13.25 12.98
CA GLU A 170 -5.20 -12.89 14.25
C GLU A 170 -3.75 -12.42 14.04
N LYS A 171 -2.94 -13.18 13.31
CA LYS A 171 -1.54 -12.82 12.97
C LYS A 171 -1.47 -11.56 12.09
N THR A 172 -2.41 -11.40 11.15
CA THR A 172 -2.57 -10.18 10.36
C THR A 172 -2.84 -8.98 11.26
N MET A 173 -3.78 -9.08 12.22
CA MET A 173 -4.09 -7.97 13.14
C MET A 173 -2.98 -7.73 14.16
N PHE A 174 -2.30 -8.79 14.64
CA PHE A 174 -1.08 -8.65 15.43
C PHE A 174 -0.02 -7.83 14.69
N THR A 175 0.22 -8.14 13.42
CA THR A 175 1.16 -7.37 12.57
C THR A 175 0.74 -5.90 12.47
N ALA A 176 -0.56 -5.63 12.28
CA ALA A 176 -1.08 -4.26 12.22
C ALA A 176 -0.87 -3.50 13.55
N GLN A 177 -1.12 -4.16 14.69
CA GLN A 177 -0.87 -3.57 16.01
C GLN A 177 0.62 -3.24 16.18
N ARG A 178 1.52 -4.16 15.82
CA ARG A 178 2.97 -3.91 15.89
C ARG A 178 3.42 -2.76 15.00
N ILE A 179 2.83 -2.59 13.81
CA ILE A 179 3.09 -1.44 12.93
C ILE A 179 2.76 -0.12 13.63
N VAL A 180 1.64 -0.06 14.35
CA VAL A 180 1.23 1.11 15.14
C VAL A 180 2.22 1.34 16.30
N ASP A 181 2.51 0.31 17.08
CA ASP A 181 3.40 0.37 18.25
C ASP A 181 4.81 0.83 17.89
N LEU A 182 5.29 0.46 16.70
CA LEU A 182 6.59 0.86 16.17
C LEU A 182 6.63 2.31 15.64
N GLY A 183 5.52 3.06 15.74
CA GLY A 183 5.48 4.47 15.38
C GLY A 183 5.44 4.75 13.87
N ALA A 184 5.01 3.80 13.06
CA ALA A 184 4.82 4.05 11.64
C ALA A 184 3.68 5.06 11.42
N VAL A 185 3.92 6.06 10.57
CA VAL A 185 2.89 7.05 10.19
C VAL A 185 2.18 6.69 8.89
N GLU A 186 2.73 5.75 8.16
CA GLU A 186 2.21 5.27 6.87
C GLU A 186 2.36 3.76 6.76
N THR A 187 1.44 3.13 6.03
CA THR A 187 1.49 1.70 5.72
C THR A 187 1.03 1.40 4.29
N ARG A 188 1.44 0.24 3.78
CA ARG A 188 0.90 -0.38 2.57
C ARG A 188 0.45 -1.79 2.91
N ILE A 189 -0.68 -2.21 2.37
CA ILE A 189 -1.29 -3.52 2.61
C ILE A 189 -1.35 -4.27 1.29
N TYR A 190 -0.70 -5.42 1.21
CA TYR A 190 -0.69 -6.26 0.02
C TYR A 190 -1.24 -7.66 0.31
N PRO A 191 -2.47 -7.96 -0.11
CA PRO A 191 -2.93 -9.35 -0.17
C PRO A 191 -2.02 -10.16 -1.09
N VAL A 192 -1.72 -11.38 -0.68
CA VAL A 192 -0.82 -12.28 -1.42
C VAL A 192 -1.46 -12.74 -2.71
N LEU A 193 -0.68 -12.68 -3.78
CA LEU A 193 -1.02 -13.24 -5.09
C LEU A 193 -0.09 -14.40 -5.42
N VAL A 194 -0.61 -15.41 -6.06
CA VAL A 194 0.17 -16.52 -6.61
C VAL A 194 0.64 -16.13 -8.01
N ILE A 195 1.92 -15.78 -8.10
CA ILE A 195 2.56 -15.31 -9.33
C ILE A 195 3.36 -16.45 -9.95
N ARG A 196 3.32 -16.54 -11.26
CA ARG A 196 4.07 -17.53 -12.05
C ARG A 196 5.56 -17.50 -11.73
N ASP A 197 6.20 -18.64 -11.84
CA ASP A 197 7.64 -18.85 -11.62
C ASP A 197 8.09 -18.47 -10.19
N THR A 198 7.22 -18.72 -9.21
CA THR A 198 7.51 -18.55 -7.78
C THR A 198 7.38 -19.88 -7.03
N PRO A 199 8.14 -20.10 -5.93
CA PRO A 199 7.92 -21.25 -5.08
C PRO A 199 6.49 -21.35 -4.54
N LEU A 200 5.80 -20.22 -4.32
CA LEU A 200 4.41 -20.18 -3.90
C LEU A 200 3.46 -20.74 -4.97
N ALA A 201 3.75 -20.53 -6.25
CA ALA A 201 3.00 -21.13 -7.34
C ALA A 201 3.09 -22.67 -7.30
N ASN A 202 4.30 -23.20 -7.09
CA ASN A 202 4.49 -24.64 -6.93
C ASN A 202 3.75 -25.21 -5.71
N MET A 203 3.74 -24.47 -4.58
CA MET A 203 2.96 -24.85 -3.40
C MET A 203 1.45 -24.87 -3.69
N PHE A 204 0.95 -23.91 -4.43
CA PHE A 204 -0.45 -23.83 -4.84
C PHE A 204 -0.83 -25.00 -5.76
N GLU A 205 -0.03 -25.29 -6.78
CA GLU A 205 -0.25 -26.41 -7.71
C GLU A 205 -0.22 -27.77 -6.99
N GLN A 206 0.59 -27.91 -5.94
CA GLN A 206 0.66 -29.12 -5.11
C GLN A 206 -0.45 -29.18 -4.03
N GLY A 207 -1.37 -28.22 -3.97
CA GLY A 207 -2.40 -28.14 -2.92
C GLY A 207 -1.89 -27.84 -1.52
N LYS A 208 -0.64 -27.40 -1.37
CA LYS A 208 -0.01 -27.06 -0.07
C LYS A 208 -0.25 -25.61 0.36
N TYR A 209 -0.81 -24.79 -0.50
CA TYR A 209 -1.17 -23.41 -0.24
C TYR A 209 -2.49 -23.05 -0.92
N VAL A 210 -3.37 -22.37 -0.21
CA VAL A 210 -4.62 -21.83 -0.73
C VAL A 210 -4.63 -20.33 -0.51
N PRO A 211 -4.69 -19.50 -1.58
CA PRO A 211 -4.78 -18.06 -1.42
C PRO A 211 -6.14 -17.66 -0.86
N LEU A 212 -6.19 -16.49 -0.21
CA LEU A 212 -7.46 -15.91 0.22
C LEU A 212 -8.40 -15.72 -0.97
N SER A 213 -9.67 -15.97 -0.77
CA SER A 213 -10.72 -15.56 -1.70
C SER A 213 -10.91 -14.03 -1.70
N MET A 214 -11.58 -13.50 -2.71
CA MET A 214 -11.87 -12.06 -2.76
C MET A 214 -12.76 -11.59 -1.59
N PRO A 215 -13.82 -12.30 -1.16
CA PRO A 215 -14.61 -11.93 0.02
C PRO A 215 -13.77 -11.90 1.31
N GLU A 216 -12.95 -12.93 1.57
CA GLU A 216 -12.06 -12.97 2.73
C GLU A 216 -11.05 -11.83 2.73
N THR A 217 -10.51 -11.50 1.56
CA THR A 217 -9.58 -10.39 1.38
C THR A 217 -10.23 -9.06 1.68
N ILE A 218 -11.45 -8.83 1.17
CA ILE A 218 -12.20 -7.60 1.45
C ILE A 218 -12.44 -7.47 2.95
N GLU A 219 -12.85 -8.55 3.61
CA GLU A 219 -13.11 -8.56 5.06
C GLU A 219 -11.84 -8.26 5.87
N ARG A 220 -10.71 -8.94 5.57
CA ARG A 220 -9.43 -8.65 6.24
C ARG A 220 -8.96 -7.22 6.00
N CYS A 221 -8.97 -6.77 4.74
CA CYS A 221 -8.54 -5.42 4.41
C CYS A 221 -9.45 -4.35 4.99
N LYS A 222 -10.76 -4.60 5.12
CA LYS A 222 -11.71 -3.72 5.82
C LYS A 222 -11.27 -3.50 7.27
N ASN A 223 -11.02 -4.58 8.00
CA ASN A 223 -10.58 -4.50 9.39
C ASN A 223 -9.24 -3.77 9.53
N LEU A 224 -8.28 -4.06 8.64
CA LEU A 224 -6.98 -3.36 8.61
C LEU A 224 -7.13 -1.86 8.34
N VAL A 225 -7.94 -1.47 7.34
CA VAL A 225 -8.14 -0.05 6.99
C VAL A 225 -8.77 0.69 8.17
N LEU A 226 -9.83 0.16 8.78
CA LEU A 226 -10.49 0.78 9.93
C LEU A 226 -9.55 0.86 11.13
N PHE A 227 -8.76 -0.18 11.39
CA PHE A 227 -7.78 -0.21 12.47
C PHE A 227 -6.71 0.87 12.29
N PHE A 228 -6.10 0.98 11.08
CA PHE A 228 -5.09 2.00 10.80
C PHE A 228 -5.66 3.42 10.82
N GLU A 229 -6.88 3.63 10.29
CA GLU A 229 -7.56 4.92 10.37
C GLU A 229 -7.79 5.35 11.84
N ALA A 230 -8.24 4.44 12.71
CA ALA A 230 -8.45 4.71 14.13
C ALA A 230 -7.15 5.06 14.88
N ASN A 231 -6.00 4.54 14.41
CA ASN A 231 -4.69 4.79 14.99
C ASN A 231 -3.89 5.88 14.23
N SER A 232 -4.52 6.66 13.36
CA SER A 232 -3.89 7.74 12.59
C SER A 232 -2.73 7.31 11.70
N VAL A 233 -2.66 6.04 11.30
CA VAL A 233 -1.70 5.50 10.34
C VAL A 233 -2.31 5.55 8.93
N LYS A 234 -1.66 6.28 8.03
CA LYS A 234 -2.18 6.46 6.67
C LYS A 234 -1.92 5.23 5.79
N VAL A 235 -2.98 4.58 5.34
CA VAL A 235 -2.87 3.52 4.33
C VAL A 235 -2.61 4.14 2.96
N LEU A 236 -1.37 4.11 2.49
CA LEU A 236 -0.97 4.68 1.19
C LEU A 236 -1.52 3.85 0.03
N ARG A 237 -1.44 2.53 0.15
CA ARG A 237 -1.83 1.59 -0.89
C ARG A 237 -2.46 0.34 -0.31
N LEU A 238 -3.45 -0.16 -1.03
CA LEU A 238 -4.09 -1.45 -0.78
C LEU A 238 -4.14 -2.22 -2.10
N GLY A 239 -3.50 -3.38 -2.13
CA GLY A 239 -3.32 -4.22 -3.31
C GLY A 239 -2.21 -3.77 -4.26
N LEU A 240 -1.72 -4.67 -5.09
CA LEU A 240 -0.70 -4.41 -6.09
C LEU A 240 -1.20 -3.43 -7.16
N HIS A 241 -0.26 -2.74 -7.78
CA HIS A 241 -0.56 -1.92 -8.96
C HIS A 241 -0.88 -2.86 -10.13
N PRO A 242 -1.92 -2.56 -10.91
CA PRO A 242 -2.16 -3.31 -12.13
C PRO A 242 -0.95 -3.14 -13.08
N SER A 243 -0.23 -4.23 -13.34
CA SER A 243 0.74 -4.32 -14.43
C SER A 243 0.11 -5.10 -15.58
N GLU A 244 0.69 -4.98 -16.77
CA GLU A 244 0.18 -5.66 -17.95
C GLU A 244 0.14 -7.18 -17.76
N GLY A 245 1.22 -7.80 -17.26
CA GLY A 245 1.29 -9.24 -17.01
C GLY A 245 0.28 -9.75 -15.99
N ILE A 246 0.02 -8.97 -14.93
CA ILE A 246 -0.98 -9.31 -13.91
C ILE A 246 -2.41 -9.15 -14.46
N CYS A 247 -2.69 -8.04 -15.16
CA CYS A 247 -4.03 -7.74 -15.67
C CYS A 247 -4.45 -8.67 -16.79
N ALA A 248 -3.54 -9.05 -17.66
CA ALA A 248 -3.80 -10.00 -18.77
C ALA A 248 -3.90 -11.45 -18.29
N GLY A 249 -3.61 -11.74 -17.03
CA GLY A 249 -3.65 -13.09 -16.48
C GLY A 249 -2.48 -13.99 -16.90
N HIS A 250 -1.44 -13.43 -17.51
CA HIS A 250 -0.28 -14.20 -17.95
C HIS A 250 0.59 -14.64 -16.76
N ASP A 251 0.78 -13.76 -15.80
CA ASP A 251 1.66 -14.00 -14.67
C ASP A 251 0.89 -14.30 -13.37
N LEU A 252 -0.38 -13.95 -13.32
CA LEU A 252 -1.25 -14.23 -12.17
C LEU A 252 -1.88 -15.63 -12.31
N ILE A 253 -1.50 -16.55 -11.40
CA ILE A 253 -2.08 -17.90 -11.36
C ILE A 253 -3.33 -17.93 -10.49
N ALA A 254 -3.27 -17.34 -9.28
CA ALA A 254 -4.38 -17.34 -8.34
C ALA A 254 -4.25 -16.17 -7.33
N GLY A 255 -5.32 -15.96 -6.56
CA GLY A 255 -5.36 -14.96 -5.47
C GLY A 255 -6.25 -13.77 -5.78
N PRO A 256 -6.45 -12.91 -4.77
CA PRO A 256 -7.49 -11.88 -4.78
C PRO A 256 -7.03 -10.60 -5.51
N PHE A 257 -6.79 -10.68 -6.79
CA PHE A 257 -6.44 -9.51 -7.58
C PHE A 257 -7.69 -8.79 -8.08
N HIS A 258 -7.74 -7.49 -7.83
CA HIS A 258 -8.70 -6.59 -8.46
C HIS A 258 -8.07 -5.19 -8.61
N PRO A 259 -8.12 -4.56 -9.81
CA PRO A 259 -7.49 -3.24 -10.02
C PRO A 259 -8.07 -2.14 -9.11
N ALA A 260 -9.34 -2.29 -8.71
CA ALA A 260 -10.05 -1.39 -7.81
C ALA A 260 -10.24 -2.00 -6.40
N LEU A 261 -9.30 -2.82 -5.89
CA LEU A 261 -9.44 -3.48 -4.59
C LEU A 261 -9.73 -2.49 -3.46
N ARG A 262 -9.05 -1.35 -3.43
CA ARG A 262 -9.28 -0.30 -2.43
C ARG A 262 -10.72 0.23 -2.47
N GLU A 263 -11.29 0.37 -3.65
CA GLU A 263 -12.68 0.82 -3.83
C GLU A 263 -13.66 -0.24 -3.33
N LEU A 264 -13.40 -1.53 -3.61
CA LEU A 264 -14.21 -2.64 -3.10
C LEU A 264 -14.22 -2.67 -1.56
N VAL A 265 -13.06 -2.53 -0.95
CA VAL A 265 -12.93 -2.49 0.52
C VAL A 265 -13.65 -1.28 1.10
N ASN A 266 -13.48 -0.10 0.54
CA ASN A 266 -14.18 1.10 0.99
C ASN A 266 -15.70 0.98 0.80
N THR A 267 -16.14 0.35 -0.28
CA THR A 267 -17.56 0.04 -0.53
C THR A 267 -18.13 -0.84 0.59
N ALA A 268 -17.42 -1.89 0.97
CA ALA A 268 -17.82 -2.79 2.05
C ALA A 268 -17.87 -2.07 3.41
N ILE A 269 -16.87 -1.23 3.71
CA ILE A 269 -16.86 -0.40 4.92
C ILE A 269 -18.09 0.50 4.97
N TRP A 270 -18.37 1.21 3.91
CA TRP A 270 -19.51 2.13 3.87
C TRP A 270 -20.85 1.40 3.93
N LYS A 271 -20.96 0.24 3.29
CA LYS A 271 -22.16 -0.59 3.42
C LYS A 271 -22.43 -0.94 4.88
N GLU A 272 -21.44 -1.46 5.60
CA GLU A 272 -21.57 -1.85 7.01
C GLU A 272 -21.88 -0.64 7.91
N ILE A 273 -21.23 0.51 7.70
CA ILE A 273 -21.50 1.73 8.46
C ILE A 273 -22.96 2.15 8.27
N LEU A 274 -23.42 2.21 7.04
CA LEU A 274 -24.79 2.67 6.74
C LEU A 274 -25.82 1.67 7.26
N GLU A 275 -25.64 0.36 7.07
CA GLU A 275 -26.56 -0.67 7.58
C GLU A 275 -26.80 -0.57 9.09
N LYS A 276 -25.77 -0.25 9.87
CA LYS A 276 -25.88 -0.08 11.32
C LYS A 276 -26.68 1.15 11.75
N HIS A 277 -26.82 2.15 10.87
CA HIS A 277 -27.48 3.44 11.20
C HIS A 277 -28.78 3.66 10.47
N LEU A 278 -29.12 2.79 9.50
CA LEU A 278 -30.39 2.92 8.79
C LEU A 278 -31.57 2.46 9.64
N LYS A 279 -32.66 3.25 9.56
CA LYS A 279 -33.96 2.90 10.10
C LYS A 279 -34.89 2.55 8.94
N TYR A 280 -35.42 1.34 8.98
CA TYR A 280 -36.38 0.85 7.97
C TYR A 280 -37.80 1.05 8.46
N ASP A 281 -38.22 2.32 8.60
CA ASP A 281 -39.48 2.72 9.25
C ASP A 281 -40.60 3.06 8.25
N GLY A 282 -40.45 2.59 7.01
CA GLY A 282 -41.43 2.82 5.94
C GLY A 282 -41.23 4.11 5.14
N ALA A 283 -40.11 4.85 5.39
CA ALA A 283 -39.76 6.00 4.57
C ALA A 283 -39.54 5.58 3.11
N LEU A 284 -40.00 6.43 2.17
CA LEU A 284 -39.92 6.14 0.75
C LEU A 284 -38.56 6.58 0.15
N LYS A 285 -37.96 7.60 0.73
CA LYS A 285 -36.72 8.19 0.24
C LYS A 285 -35.65 8.20 1.31
N LEU A 286 -34.46 7.73 0.95
CA LEU A 286 -33.23 7.80 1.74
C LEU A 286 -32.30 8.86 1.14
N ILE A 287 -31.85 9.80 1.95
CA ILE A 287 -30.80 10.77 1.59
C ILE A 287 -29.59 10.54 2.46
N ILE A 288 -28.42 10.37 1.84
CA ILE A 288 -27.14 10.20 2.51
C ILE A 288 -26.23 11.34 2.09
N GLU A 289 -25.71 12.09 3.05
CA GLU A 289 -24.68 13.08 2.82
C GLU A 289 -23.33 12.58 3.31
N ALA A 290 -22.29 12.77 2.50
CA ALA A 290 -20.92 12.33 2.82
C ALA A 290 -19.87 13.38 2.40
N ALA A 291 -18.68 13.25 2.96
CA ALA A 291 -17.55 14.10 2.60
C ALA A 291 -17.21 13.96 1.10
N PRO A 292 -16.70 15.01 0.44
CA PRO A 292 -16.43 15.00 -1.02
C PRO A 292 -15.55 13.84 -1.49
N ASN A 293 -14.56 13.45 -0.70
CA ASN A 293 -13.64 12.36 -1.01
C ASN A 293 -14.20 10.96 -0.72
N GLN A 294 -15.38 10.86 -0.11
CA GLN A 294 -16.03 9.59 0.24
C GLN A 294 -17.23 9.25 -0.68
N LEU A 295 -17.72 10.21 -1.45
CA LEU A 295 -18.93 10.05 -2.27
C LEU A 295 -18.94 8.74 -3.08
N GLN A 296 -17.87 8.45 -3.81
CA GLN A 296 -17.78 7.26 -4.65
C GLN A 296 -17.83 5.97 -3.82
N SER A 297 -17.18 5.97 -2.66
CA SER A 297 -17.17 4.83 -1.74
C SER A 297 -18.54 4.57 -1.11
N VAL A 298 -19.30 5.64 -0.82
CA VAL A 298 -20.68 5.57 -0.31
C VAL A 298 -21.62 5.02 -1.39
N ILE A 299 -21.51 5.51 -2.63
CA ILE A 299 -22.27 4.99 -3.79
C ILE A 299 -21.92 3.51 -4.02
N GLY A 300 -20.66 3.15 -3.77
CA GLY A 300 -20.10 1.81 -3.91
C GLY A 300 -19.66 1.49 -5.34
N HIS A 301 -18.72 0.55 -5.45
CA HIS A 301 -18.22 0.07 -6.74
C HIS A 301 -19.37 -0.38 -7.65
N LYS A 302 -19.42 0.14 -8.89
CA LYS A 302 -20.54 -0.09 -9.83
C LYS A 302 -21.92 0.22 -9.23
N GLN A 303 -22.00 1.20 -8.33
CA GLN A 303 -23.19 1.64 -7.59
C GLN A 303 -23.78 0.54 -6.67
N SER A 304 -22.97 -0.39 -6.20
CA SER A 304 -23.46 -1.56 -5.46
C SER A 304 -24.21 -1.18 -4.17
N ASN A 305 -23.70 -0.21 -3.38
CA ASN A 305 -24.39 0.22 -2.16
C ASN A 305 -25.71 0.95 -2.50
N LYS A 306 -25.70 1.83 -3.49
CA LYS A 306 -26.94 2.51 -3.94
C LYS A 306 -27.99 1.49 -4.38
N LYS A 307 -27.60 0.49 -5.19
CA LYS A 307 -28.51 -0.58 -5.63
C LYS A 307 -29.02 -1.44 -4.47
N TYR A 308 -28.15 -1.70 -3.48
CA TYR A 308 -28.53 -2.44 -2.29
C TYR A 308 -29.62 -1.70 -1.49
N PHE A 309 -29.46 -0.40 -1.23
CA PHE A 309 -30.46 0.38 -0.49
C PHE A 309 -31.75 0.64 -1.28
N LEU A 310 -31.71 0.63 -2.62
CA LEU A 310 -32.91 0.67 -3.45
C LEU A 310 -33.82 -0.57 -3.30
N GLN A 311 -33.37 -1.63 -2.64
CA GLN A 311 -34.23 -2.78 -2.28
C GLN A 311 -35.17 -2.43 -1.11
N TYR A 312 -34.83 -1.45 -0.31
CA TYR A 312 -35.57 -1.04 0.89
C TYR A 312 -36.25 0.33 0.74
N PHE A 313 -35.75 1.19 -0.12
CA PHE A 313 -36.27 2.54 -0.36
C PHE A 313 -36.59 2.72 -1.83
N LYS A 314 -37.70 3.38 -2.14
CA LYS A 314 -38.08 3.69 -3.54
C LYS A 314 -37.07 4.62 -4.21
N GLN A 315 -36.45 5.52 -3.42
CA GLN A 315 -35.46 6.47 -3.90
C GLN A 315 -34.27 6.55 -2.94
N VAL A 316 -33.05 6.51 -3.50
CA VAL A 316 -31.79 6.70 -2.76
C VAL A 316 -31.00 7.82 -3.41
N GLU A 317 -30.77 8.88 -2.66
CA GLU A 317 -29.99 10.03 -3.06
C GLU A 317 -28.72 10.14 -2.21
N ILE A 318 -27.56 10.28 -2.86
CA ILE A 318 -26.27 10.40 -2.17
C ILE A 318 -25.64 11.72 -2.59
N LYS A 319 -25.37 12.61 -1.63
CA LYS A 319 -24.94 13.98 -1.83
C LYS A 319 -23.58 14.28 -1.19
N ILE A 320 -22.90 15.28 -1.74
CA ILE A 320 -21.71 15.86 -1.13
C ILE A 320 -22.11 16.87 -0.07
N ASN A 321 -21.55 16.73 1.12
CA ASN A 321 -21.56 17.79 2.13
C ASN A 321 -20.09 18.19 2.45
N LYS A 322 -19.72 19.43 2.09
CA LYS A 322 -18.37 19.95 2.24
C LYS A 322 -17.96 20.20 3.71
N ALA A 323 -18.92 20.22 4.64
CA ALA A 323 -18.66 20.36 6.06
C ALA A 323 -18.26 19.03 6.73
N LEU A 324 -18.47 17.90 6.05
CA LEU A 324 -18.10 16.57 6.56
C LEU A 324 -16.67 16.19 6.16
N HIS A 325 -16.01 15.46 7.06
CA HIS A 325 -14.64 15.02 6.88
C HIS A 325 -14.49 13.51 7.14
N GLY A 326 -13.51 12.88 6.51
CA GLY A 326 -13.25 11.45 6.70
C GLY A 326 -14.49 10.61 6.41
N ARG A 327 -14.92 9.79 7.37
CA ARG A 327 -16.10 8.95 7.29
C ARG A 327 -17.35 9.53 7.98
N GLU A 328 -17.38 10.83 8.24
CA GLU A 328 -18.59 11.51 8.72
C GLU A 328 -19.68 11.47 7.65
N PHE A 329 -20.92 11.32 8.08
CA PHE A 329 -22.09 11.26 7.23
C PHE A 329 -23.33 11.79 7.96
N ARG A 330 -24.37 12.10 7.18
CA ARG A 330 -25.73 12.38 7.68
C ARG A 330 -26.71 11.52 6.92
N ILE A 331 -27.78 11.15 7.58
CA ILE A 331 -28.89 10.37 7.01
C ILE A 331 -30.17 11.12 7.28
N ASP A 332 -30.96 11.35 6.24
CA ASP A 332 -32.31 11.93 6.29
C ASP A 332 -33.28 11.02 5.55
N TYR A 333 -34.55 11.04 5.99
CA TYR A 333 -35.65 10.24 5.45
C TYR A 333 -36.80 11.15 5.03
N CYS A 334 -37.42 10.83 3.89
CA CYS A 334 -38.60 11.56 3.38
C CYS A 334 -39.66 10.58 2.87
#